data_b5a3619c3fcf955f87e15414dafd8b17
#
_entry.id   b5a3619c3fcf955f87e15414dafd8b17
#
_cell.length_a   1.000
_cell.length_b   1.000
_cell.length_c   1.000
_cell.angle_alpha   90.00
_cell.angle_beta   90.00
_cell.angle_gamma   90.00
#
_symmetry.space_group_name_H-M   'P 1'
#
loop_
_entity.id
_entity.type
_entity.pdbx_description
1 polymer ?
#
loop_
_entity_poly.entity_id
_entity_poly.type
_entity_poly.pdbx_seq_one_letter_code
_entity_poly.pdbx_strand_id
1 'polypeptide(L)'
;MNNFARIGIAHWVLFALILVAVVPSFAAPFDPPTWRDSTWDYRSEDSVDIRSEVSWWKVGGVGALTLSSYAAAYVFVFAKGWWDNDSSHFHMENDFEYALNLDKFGHFAAGVILGESFYEGYRWAGLSEFKSYLFAGLSAMATHIAIDVKDGYSPAWGFSIFDVLSGTLGGFLPMAERYVPVFKYVDLKWSYWINSTYFYDKTTHRGEAVFTDDYVNQTFWASFKPYRLLPSVVQKYYPSWLAFAAGLSINEKAMDFHADDADRRREVYLAIDYDLEAFRPQSRLARTLIKYLNYFKLPAPAIQVYPEFHWYLLYPIKF
;
A
#
# COMPACT_ATOMS: atom_id res chain seq x y z
N MET A 1 -2.84 29.62 0.04
CA MET A 1 -2.80 28.22 -0.39
C MET A 1 -2.01 28.18 -1.68
N ASN A 2 -0.74 27.81 -1.57
CA ASN A 2 0.24 27.94 -2.65
C ASN A 2 0.05 26.87 -3.73
N ASN A 3 0.46 27.18 -4.97
CA ASN A 3 0.36 26.30 -6.14
C ASN A 3 1.00 24.91 -5.93
N PHE A 4 1.91 24.76 -4.99
CA PHE A 4 2.57 23.49 -4.65
C PHE A 4 1.66 22.47 -3.96
N ALA A 5 0.75 22.90 -3.08
CA ALA A 5 -0.25 21.99 -2.49
C ALA A 5 -1.20 21.41 -3.57
N ARG A 6 -1.47 22.18 -4.63
CA ARG A 6 -2.25 21.71 -5.78
C ARG A 6 -1.49 20.67 -6.62
N ILE A 7 -0.17 20.80 -6.70
CA ILE A 7 0.67 19.85 -7.46
C ILE A 7 0.73 18.52 -6.70
N GLY A 8 0.94 18.52 -5.37
CA GLY A 8 0.92 17.29 -4.56
C GLY A 8 -0.41 16.54 -4.65
N ILE A 9 -1.52 17.25 -4.48
CA ILE A 9 -2.87 16.68 -4.59
C ILE A 9 -3.14 16.18 -6.01
N ALA A 10 -2.70 16.89 -7.05
CA ALA A 10 -2.88 16.50 -8.44
C ALA A 10 -2.15 15.18 -8.77
N HIS A 11 -0.96 14.95 -8.22
CA HIS A 11 -0.23 13.67 -8.38
C HIS A 11 -0.92 12.52 -7.65
N TRP A 12 -1.48 12.77 -6.46
CA TRP A 12 -2.29 11.80 -5.74
C TRP A 12 -3.57 11.43 -6.50
N VAL A 13 -4.26 12.45 -7.01
CA VAL A 13 -5.46 12.25 -7.83
C VAL A 13 -5.10 11.53 -9.12
N LEU A 14 -3.96 11.86 -9.75
CA LEU A 14 -3.51 11.19 -10.97
C LEU A 14 -3.10 9.74 -10.69
N PHE A 15 -2.39 9.46 -9.59
CA PHE A 15 -2.02 8.11 -9.17
C PHE A 15 -3.26 7.29 -8.80
N ALA A 16 -4.18 7.87 -8.02
CA ALA A 16 -5.47 7.25 -7.72
C ALA A 16 -6.33 7.06 -8.98
N LEU A 17 -6.33 8.02 -9.92
CA LEU A 17 -7.05 7.90 -11.19
C LEU A 17 -6.40 6.88 -12.14
N ILE A 18 -5.07 6.74 -12.14
CA ILE A 18 -4.37 5.66 -12.87
C ILE A 18 -4.76 4.30 -12.28
N LEU A 19 -4.73 4.16 -10.94
CA LEU A 19 -5.21 2.94 -10.27
C LEU A 19 -6.69 2.68 -10.55
N VAL A 20 -7.54 3.71 -10.49
CA VAL A 20 -8.98 3.60 -10.74
C VAL A 20 -9.29 3.41 -12.22
N ALA A 21 -8.54 4.01 -13.14
CA ALA A 21 -8.75 3.87 -14.59
C ALA A 21 -8.27 2.51 -15.14
N VAL A 22 -7.25 1.92 -14.49
CA VAL A 22 -6.70 0.63 -14.89
C VAL A 22 -7.60 -0.54 -14.46
N VAL A 23 -8.21 -0.45 -13.27
CA VAL A 23 -9.05 -1.52 -12.71
C VAL A 23 -10.41 -1.70 -13.41
N PRO A 24 -11.17 -0.66 -13.82
CA PRO A 24 -12.50 -0.85 -14.41
C PRO A 24 -12.51 -1.41 -15.83
N SER A 25 -11.41 -1.26 -16.58
CA SER A 25 -11.33 -1.74 -17.97
C SER A 25 -11.38 -3.28 -18.07
N PHE A 26 -11.26 -3.98 -16.95
CA PHE A 26 -11.15 -5.42 -16.87
C PHE A 26 -12.40 -6.15 -16.36
N ALA A 27 -13.52 -5.44 -16.16
CA ALA A 27 -14.76 -6.05 -15.66
C ALA A 27 -15.45 -6.91 -16.72
N ALA A 28 -15.21 -8.23 -16.72
CA ALA A 28 -16.04 -9.18 -17.43
C ALA A 28 -17.43 -9.30 -16.75
N PRO A 29 -18.52 -9.57 -17.49
CA PRO A 29 -19.82 -9.81 -16.89
C PRO A 29 -19.79 -11.06 -16.00
N PHE A 30 -20.23 -10.92 -14.76
CA PHE A 30 -20.30 -11.98 -13.77
C PHE A 30 -21.75 -12.10 -13.27
N ASP A 31 -22.29 -13.33 -13.27
CA ASP A 31 -23.56 -13.60 -12.61
C ASP A 31 -23.41 -13.55 -11.09
N PRO A 32 -24.29 -12.82 -10.37
CA PRO A 32 -24.19 -12.71 -8.92
C PRO A 32 -24.48 -14.04 -8.24
N PRO A 33 -23.65 -14.48 -7.28
CA PRO A 33 -23.98 -15.63 -6.46
C PRO A 33 -25.20 -15.35 -5.58
N THR A 34 -26.06 -16.32 -5.44
CA THR A 34 -27.23 -16.26 -4.56
C THR A 34 -26.79 -16.29 -3.10
N TRP A 35 -27.00 -15.18 -2.38
CA TRP A 35 -26.66 -14.99 -0.96
C TRP A 35 -27.57 -15.86 -0.07
N ARG A 36 -27.13 -17.04 0.25
CA ARG A 36 -27.78 -17.87 1.27
C ARG A 36 -26.78 -18.79 1.94
N ASP A 37 -25.90 -18.22 2.79
CA ASP A 37 -25.43 -18.94 3.97
C ASP A 37 -24.65 -17.99 4.89
N SER A 38 -24.99 -18.05 6.17
CA SER A 38 -24.48 -17.21 7.26
C SER A 38 -23.10 -17.59 7.76
N THR A 39 -22.39 -18.44 7.05
CA THR A 39 -21.01 -18.78 7.33
C THR A 39 -20.11 -18.10 6.32
N TRP A 40 -19.39 -17.09 6.80
CA TRP A 40 -18.40 -16.35 6.05
C TRP A 40 -17.30 -17.26 5.51
N ASP A 41 -17.49 -17.79 4.35
CA ASP A 41 -16.41 -18.31 3.55
C ASP A 41 -16.14 -17.37 2.37
N TYR A 42 -15.40 -16.28 2.65
CA TYR A 42 -14.82 -15.42 1.62
C TYR A 42 -14.03 -16.23 0.57
N ARG A 43 -13.65 -17.47 0.93
CA ARG A 43 -12.93 -18.40 0.07
C ARG A 43 -13.80 -19.10 -0.97
N SER A 44 -15.10 -19.22 -0.74
CA SER A 44 -15.95 -20.03 -1.63
C SER A 44 -16.53 -19.25 -2.81
N GLU A 45 -16.61 -17.93 -2.71
CA GLU A 45 -17.25 -17.11 -3.75
C GLU A 45 -16.39 -16.91 -5.00
N ASP A 46 -15.05 -16.90 -4.86
CA ASP A 46 -14.12 -16.82 -5.99
C ASP A 46 -13.71 -18.20 -6.54
N SER A 47 -14.15 -19.28 -5.91
CA SER A 47 -13.85 -20.64 -6.34
C SER A 47 -14.74 -21.14 -7.48
N VAL A 48 -15.56 -20.29 -8.08
CA VAL A 48 -16.11 -20.60 -9.38
C VAL A 48 -14.93 -20.68 -10.34
N ASP A 49 -14.43 -21.90 -10.47
CA ASP A 49 -13.45 -22.31 -11.48
C ASP A 49 -14.13 -22.13 -12.85
N ILE A 50 -14.24 -20.86 -13.25
CA ILE A 50 -14.60 -20.54 -14.62
C ILE A 50 -13.40 -21.08 -15.40
N ARG A 51 -13.56 -22.27 -15.98
CA ARG A 51 -12.66 -22.81 -16.99
C ARG A 51 -12.74 -21.94 -18.24
N SER A 52 -12.38 -20.67 -18.08
CA SER A 52 -12.07 -19.81 -19.22
C SER A 52 -10.70 -20.23 -19.74
N GLU A 53 -10.58 -20.50 -21.01
CA GLU A 53 -9.27 -20.69 -21.63
C GLU A 53 -8.40 -19.48 -21.32
N VAL A 54 -7.15 -19.71 -20.92
CA VAL A 54 -6.21 -18.63 -20.62
C VAL A 54 -6.01 -17.81 -21.89
N SER A 55 -6.31 -16.55 -21.81
CA SER A 55 -6.14 -15.62 -22.93
C SER A 55 -4.75 -14.99 -22.90
N TRP A 56 -3.82 -15.57 -23.64
CA TRP A 56 -2.43 -15.12 -23.67
C TRP A 56 -2.25 -13.68 -24.15
N TRP A 57 -3.13 -13.17 -25.02
CA TRP A 57 -3.09 -11.76 -25.40
C TRP A 57 -3.44 -10.84 -24.22
N LYS A 58 -4.33 -11.27 -23.32
CA LYS A 58 -4.65 -10.54 -22.08
C LYS A 58 -3.48 -10.60 -21.10
N VAL A 59 -2.82 -11.74 -20.96
CA VAL A 59 -1.59 -11.86 -20.17
C VAL A 59 -0.52 -10.89 -20.67
N GLY A 60 -0.31 -10.87 -22.00
CA GLY A 60 0.58 -9.89 -22.63
C GLY A 60 0.11 -8.44 -22.40
N GLY A 61 -1.20 -8.19 -22.42
CA GLY A 61 -1.81 -6.89 -22.13
C GLY A 61 -1.54 -6.41 -20.68
N VAL A 62 -1.65 -7.32 -19.70
CA VAL A 62 -1.27 -7.02 -18.29
C VAL A 62 0.19 -6.61 -18.23
N GLY A 63 1.09 -7.36 -18.87
CA GLY A 63 2.52 -7.02 -18.92
C GLY A 63 2.78 -5.67 -19.61
N ALA A 64 2.15 -5.42 -20.76
CA ALA A 64 2.30 -4.14 -21.47
C ALA A 64 1.78 -2.95 -20.67
N LEU A 65 0.64 -3.11 -20.00
CA LEU A 65 0.08 -2.07 -19.12
C LEU A 65 1.00 -1.78 -17.94
N THR A 66 1.57 -2.81 -17.34
CA THR A 66 2.55 -2.66 -16.24
C THR A 66 3.77 -1.89 -16.71
N LEU A 67 4.36 -2.27 -17.83
CA LEU A 67 5.52 -1.56 -18.40
C LEU A 67 5.18 -0.11 -18.73
N SER A 68 3.98 0.15 -19.27
CA SER A 68 3.53 1.51 -19.59
C SER A 68 3.31 2.34 -18.32
N SER A 69 2.72 1.75 -17.27
CA SER A 69 2.52 2.43 -15.98
C SER A 69 3.86 2.72 -15.30
N TYR A 70 4.80 1.77 -15.35
CA TYR A 70 6.16 1.97 -14.85
C TYR A 70 6.88 3.07 -15.63
N ALA A 71 6.81 3.06 -16.97
CA ALA A 71 7.40 4.11 -17.78
C ALA A 71 6.79 5.49 -17.50
N ALA A 72 5.48 5.57 -17.29
CA ALA A 72 4.82 6.81 -16.89
C ALA A 72 5.27 7.27 -15.50
N ALA A 73 5.31 6.37 -14.51
CA ALA A 73 5.81 6.67 -13.18
C ALA A 73 7.29 7.10 -13.23
N TYR A 74 8.10 6.45 -14.05
CA TYR A 74 9.49 6.85 -14.28
C TYR A 74 9.60 8.29 -14.78
N VAL A 75 8.86 8.65 -15.83
CA VAL A 75 8.95 9.97 -16.46
C VAL A 75 8.39 11.08 -15.57
N PHE A 76 7.26 10.82 -14.90
CA PHE A 76 6.52 11.89 -14.21
C PHE A 76 6.83 12.00 -12.71
N VAL A 77 7.34 10.94 -12.09
CA VAL A 77 7.58 10.90 -10.65
C VAL A 77 9.06 10.64 -10.35
N PHE A 78 9.58 9.50 -10.77
CA PHE A 78 10.89 9.02 -10.30
C PHE A 78 12.05 9.79 -10.91
N ALA A 79 12.03 10.12 -12.20
CA ALA A 79 13.11 10.80 -12.88
C ALA A 79 13.39 12.20 -12.31
N LYS A 80 12.36 12.85 -11.74
CA LYS A 80 12.49 14.18 -11.14
C LYS A 80 12.70 14.15 -9.63
N GLY A 81 12.14 13.14 -8.96
CA GLY A 81 12.19 13.01 -7.51
C GLY A 81 13.41 12.22 -7.05
N TRP A 82 13.55 11.01 -7.54
CA TRP A 82 14.56 10.08 -7.03
C TRP A 82 15.86 10.08 -7.85
N TRP A 83 15.77 10.32 -9.18
CA TRP A 83 16.87 10.12 -10.10
C TRP A 83 17.23 11.38 -10.90
N ASP A 84 17.06 12.56 -10.30
CA ASP A 84 17.21 13.86 -10.97
C ASP A 84 18.64 14.22 -11.31
N ASN A 85 19.61 13.32 -11.27
CA ASN A 85 20.99 13.70 -11.53
C ASN A 85 21.84 12.57 -12.09
N ASP A 86 23.12 12.84 -12.21
CA ASP A 86 24.15 12.03 -12.80
C ASP A 86 24.05 10.55 -12.40
N SER A 87 24.29 9.67 -13.36
CA SER A 87 24.43 8.25 -13.05
C SER A 87 25.78 7.97 -12.43
N SER A 88 25.81 7.12 -11.40
CA SER A 88 27.02 6.59 -10.78
C SER A 88 27.35 5.20 -11.33
N HIS A 89 28.50 4.64 -10.92
CA HIS A 89 28.72 3.19 -11.06
C HIS A 89 27.75 2.44 -10.17
N PHE A 90 27.32 1.26 -10.62
CA PHE A 90 26.44 0.40 -9.82
C PHE A 90 27.07 0.11 -8.45
N HIS A 91 26.30 0.33 -7.40
CA HIS A 91 26.71 0.02 -6.04
C HIS A 91 25.52 -0.50 -5.22
N MET A 92 25.84 -1.27 -4.20
CA MET A 92 24.88 -1.75 -3.21
C MET A 92 24.93 -0.84 -1.98
N GLU A 93 23.79 -0.59 -1.39
CA GLU A 93 23.68 0.15 -0.13
C GLU A 93 23.04 -0.71 0.94
N ASN A 94 23.54 -0.60 2.16
CA ASN A 94 22.89 -1.14 3.34
C ASN A 94 22.08 -0.02 4.00
N ASP A 95 20.88 0.14 3.53
CA ASP A 95 19.94 1.16 4.00
C ASP A 95 18.94 0.64 5.04
N PHE A 96 19.27 -0.48 5.71
CA PHE A 96 18.36 -1.14 6.64
C PHE A 96 17.83 -0.19 7.73
N GLU A 97 18.62 0.79 8.15
CA GLU A 97 18.22 1.77 9.17
C GLU A 97 17.64 3.07 8.59
N TYR A 98 17.53 3.19 7.27
CA TYR A 98 16.97 4.38 6.64
C TYR A 98 15.54 4.62 7.13
N ALA A 99 15.21 5.88 7.43
CA ALA A 99 13.94 6.29 8.02
C ALA A 99 13.53 5.40 9.23
N LEU A 100 14.48 4.95 10.03
CA LEU A 100 14.28 3.99 11.14
C LEU A 100 13.49 2.73 10.70
N ASN A 101 13.76 2.23 9.50
CA ASN A 101 13.12 1.11 8.80
C ASN A 101 11.68 1.39 8.31
N LEU A 102 11.18 2.63 8.39
CA LEU A 102 9.82 2.93 7.93
C LEU A 102 9.70 2.84 6.41
N ASP A 103 10.78 3.10 5.68
CA ASP A 103 10.85 2.92 4.22
C ASP A 103 10.58 1.47 3.81
N LYS A 104 11.01 0.48 4.61
CA LYS A 104 10.71 -0.94 4.35
C LYS A 104 9.21 -1.22 4.40
N PHE A 105 8.47 -0.52 5.28
CA PHE A 105 7.01 -0.54 5.27
C PHE A 105 6.43 0.15 4.03
N GLY A 106 7.08 1.20 3.53
CA GLY A 106 6.71 1.85 2.27
C GLY A 106 6.83 0.92 1.07
N HIS A 107 7.99 0.26 0.92
CA HIS A 107 8.21 -0.77 -0.11
C HIS A 107 7.23 -1.93 0.01
N PHE A 108 6.97 -2.39 1.25
CA PHE A 108 5.99 -3.42 1.51
C PHE A 108 4.58 -2.99 1.06
N ALA A 109 4.11 -1.80 1.45
CA ALA A 109 2.79 -1.29 1.07
C ALA A 109 2.66 -1.11 -0.46
N ALA A 110 3.71 -0.61 -1.12
CA ALA A 110 3.76 -0.54 -2.58
C ALA A 110 3.66 -1.95 -3.21
N GLY A 111 4.37 -2.92 -2.63
CA GLY A 111 4.29 -4.33 -3.01
C GLY A 111 2.87 -4.89 -2.92
N VAL A 112 2.13 -4.59 -1.84
CA VAL A 112 0.73 -5.02 -1.65
C VAL A 112 -0.15 -4.49 -2.78
N ILE A 113 -0.07 -3.19 -3.06
CA ILE A 113 -0.87 -2.56 -4.11
C ILE A 113 -0.55 -3.16 -5.50
N LEU A 114 0.74 -3.39 -5.78
CA LEU A 114 1.18 -4.05 -7.01
C LEU A 114 0.66 -5.49 -7.09
N GLY A 115 0.83 -6.27 -6.01
CA GLY A 115 0.36 -7.66 -5.93
C GLY A 115 -1.13 -7.79 -6.21
N GLU A 116 -1.95 -6.95 -5.57
CA GLU A 116 -3.39 -6.91 -5.84
C GLU A 116 -3.72 -6.53 -7.29
N SER A 117 -3.04 -5.51 -7.80
CA SER A 117 -3.30 -5.03 -9.17
C SER A 117 -2.94 -6.10 -10.22
N PHE A 118 -1.82 -6.77 -10.05
CA PHE A 118 -1.41 -7.89 -10.91
C PHE A 118 -2.36 -9.09 -10.77
N TYR A 119 -2.77 -9.42 -9.54
CA TYR A 119 -3.73 -10.49 -9.31
C TYR A 119 -5.02 -10.28 -10.09
N GLU A 120 -5.65 -9.12 -9.97
CA GLU A 120 -6.86 -8.78 -10.72
C GLU A 120 -6.64 -8.87 -12.25
N GLY A 121 -5.50 -8.40 -12.73
CA GLY A 121 -5.12 -8.51 -14.13
C GLY A 121 -4.99 -9.97 -14.62
N TYR A 122 -4.31 -10.83 -13.84
CA TYR A 122 -4.15 -12.24 -14.19
C TYR A 122 -5.45 -13.02 -14.07
N ARG A 123 -6.32 -12.70 -13.08
CA ARG A 123 -7.67 -13.25 -13.02
C ARG A 123 -8.50 -12.88 -14.25
N TRP A 124 -8.44 -11.62 -14.68
CA TRP A 124 -9.09 -11.17 -15.91
C TRP A 124 -8.57 -11.89 -17.16
N ALA A 125 -7.30 -12.26 -17.20
CA ALA A 125 -6.70 -13.03 -18.28
C ALA A 125 -7.08 -14.52 -18.27
N GLY A 126 -7.82 -14.98 -17.24
CA GLY A 126 -8.32 -16.35 -17.14
C GLY A 126 -7.38 -17.32 -16.42
N LEU A 127 -6.35 -16.85 -15.71
CA LEU A 127 -5.52 -17.70 -14.88
C LEU A 127 -6.31 -18.19 -13.67
N SER A 128 -6.00 -19.41 -13.19
CA SER A 128 -6.55 -19.91 -11.93
C SER A 128 -6.13 -19.03 -10.76
N GLU A 129 -6.89 -19.04 -9.68
CA GLU A 129 -6.66 -18.21 -8.51
C GLU A 129 -5.21 -18.34 -7.99
N PHE A 130 -4.76 -19.56 -7.73
CA PHE A 130 -3.40 -19.80 -7.25
C PHE A 130 -2.32 -19.25 -8.20
N LYS A 131 -2.46 -19.52 -9.51
CA LYS A 131 -1.51 -19.00 -10.51
C LYS A 131 -1.53 -17.48 -10.57
N SER A 132 -2.71 -16.86 -10.43
CA SER A 132 -2.84 -15.41 -10.42
C SER A 132 -2.11 -14.79 -9.25
N TYR A 133 -2.27 -15.32 -8.03
CA TYR A 133 -1.51 -14.86 -6.88
C TYR A 133 0.00 -15.08 -7.01
N LEU A 134 0.41 -16.27 -7.48
CA LEU A 134 1.83 -16.57 -7.66
C LEU A 134 2.49 -15.59 -8.65
N PHE A 135 1.88 -15.44 -9.85
CA PHE A 135 2.44 -14.53 -10.85
C PHE A 135 2.34 -13.06 -10.43
N ALA A 136 1.33 -12.69 -9.64
CA ALA A 136 1.21 -11.34 -9.10
C ALA A 136 2.37 -11.02 -8.15
N GLY A 137 2.67 -11.90 -7.20
CA GLY A 137 3.81 -11.73 -6.29
C GLY A 137 5.15 -11.69 -7.04
N LEU A 138 5.35 -12.57 -8.03
CA LEU A 138 6.55 -12.56 -8.87
C LEU A 138 6.68 -11.28 -9.70
N SER A 139 5.56 -10.74 -10.21
CA SER A 139 5.56 -9.48 -10.96
C SER A 139 5.87 -8.28 -10.06
N ALA A 140 5.33 -8.26 -8.83
CA ALA A 140 5.67 -7.25 -7.84
C ALA A 140 7.16 -7.31 -7.46
N MET A 141 7.70 -8.51 -7.24
CA MET A 141 9.14 -8.72 -7.01
C MET A 141 9.98 -8.18 -8.18
N ALA A 142 9.63 -8.53 -9.43
CA ALA A 142 10.35 -8.06 -10.60
C ALA A 142 10.33 -6.54 -10.72
N THR A 143 9.21 -5.90 -10.36
CA THR A 143 9.07 -4.44 -10.35
C THR A 143 10.00 -3.80 -9.32
N HIS A 144 10.06 -4.34 -8.08
CA HIS A 144 10.98 -3.84 -7.05
C HIS A 144 12.44 -4.04 -7.45
N ILE A 145 12.79 -5.20 -7.98
CA ILE A 145 14.16 -5.42 -8.52
C ILE A 145 14.50 -4.36 -9.59
N ALA A 146 13.57 -4.04 -10.49
CA ALA A 146 13.82 -3.05 -11.54
C ALA A 146 14.01 -1.64 -10.98
N ILE A 147 13.27 -1.25 -9.93
CA ILE A 147 13.44 0.01 -9.23
C ILE A 147 14.82 0.05 -8.57
N ASP A 148 15.14 -0.94 -7.76
CA ASP A 148 16.39 -1.01 -6.99
C ASP A 148 17.63 -1.13 -7.88
N VAL A 149 17.54 -1.82 -9.03
CA VAL A 149 18.62 -1.82 -10.02
C VAL A 149 18.87 -0.41 -10.52
N LYS A 150 17.84 0.41 -10.71
CA LYS A 150 18.01 1.82 -11.09
C LYS A 150 18.61 2.64 -9.96
N ASP A 151 18.17 2.39 -8.71
CA ASP A 151 18.76 3.02 -7.52
C ASP A 151 20.22 2.68 -7.37
N GLY A 152 20.64 1.47 -7.71
CA GLY A 152 22.04 1.06 -7.75
C GLY A 152 22.94 1.90 -8.67
N TYR A 153 22.36 2.60 -9.65
CA TYR A 153 23.08 3.55 -10.52
C TYR A 153 22.87 5.01 -10.14
N SER A 154 22.15 5.30 -9.07
CA SER A 154 21.92 6.66 -8.58
C SER A 154 23.00 7.09 -7.59
N PRO A 155 23.55 8.30 -7.68
CA PRO A 155 24.50 8.80 -6.67
C PRO A 155 23.88 8.99 -5.28
N ALA A 156 22.57 9.19 -5.21
CA ALA A 156 21.84 9.45 -3.97
C ALA A 156 21.33 8.18 -3.27
N TRP A 157 21.25 7.09 -4.02
CA TRP A 157 20.69 5.81 -3.57
C TRP A 157 21.68 4.69 -3.89
N GLY A 158 21.35 3.48 -3.57
CA GLY A 158 22.07 2.27 -3.92
C GLY A 158 21.09 1.12 -4.09
N PHE A 159 21.53 -0.02 -4.65
CA PHE A 159 20.71 -1.23 -4.68
C PHE A 159 20.55 -1.77 -3.26
N SER A 160 19.30 -1.82 -2.78
CA SER A 160 18.96 -2.35 -1.46
C SER A 160 18.27 -3.71 -1.57
N ILE A 161 18.91 -4.75 -1.05
CA ILE A 161 18.27 -6.06 -0.94
C ILE A 161 17.07 -6.04 0.01
N PHE A 162 17.07 -5.15 1.01
CA PHE A 162 15.99 -5.04 1.99
C PHE A 162 14.73 -4.45 1.38
N ASP A 163 14.85 -3.51 0.44
CA ASP A 163 13.75 -2.92 -0.29
C ASP A 163 13.11 -3.93 -1.24
N VAL A 164 13.94 -4.65 -1.99
CA VAL A 164 13.48 -5.76 -2.84
C VAL A 164 12.75 -6.81 -2.02
N LEU A 165 13.30 -7.22 -0.86
CA LEU A 165 12.66 -8.20 0.01
C LEU A 165 11.34 -7.69 0.58
N SER A 166 11.31 -6.45 1.06
CA SER A 166 10.11 -5.83 1.63
C SER A 166 9.00 -5.72 0.59
N GLY A 167 9.31 -5.20 -0.59
CA GLY A 167 8.35 -5.11 -1.69
C GLY A 167 7.88 -6.47 -2.20
N THR A 168 8.78 -7.47 -2.22
CA THR A 168 8.41 -8.85 -2.56
C THR A 168 7.43 -9.44 -1.55
N LEU A 169 7.71 -9.28 -0.25
CA LEU A 169 6.81 -9.76 0.81
C LEU A 169 5.44 -9.08 0.72
N GLY A 170 5.42 -7.77 0.45
CA GLY A 170 4.18 -7.04 0.16
C GLY A 170 3.42 -7.62 -1.03
N GLY A 171 4.12 -7.88 -2.14
CA GLY A 171 3.53 -8.47 -3.35
C GLY A 171 2.89 -9.84 -3.15
N PHE A 172 3.38 -10.62 -2.18
CA PHE A 172 2.81 -11.91 -1.79
C PHE A 172 1.78 -11.81 -0.66
N LEU A 173 1.56 -10.64 -0.04
CA LEU A 173 0.57 -10.51 1.03
C LEU A 173 -0.84 -10.91 0.57
N PRO A 174 -1.37 -10.52 -0.61
CA PRO A 174 -2.70 -10.94 -1.04
C PRO A 174 -2.86 -12.46 -1.10
N MET A 175 -1.80 -13.18 -1.49
CA MET A 175 -1.76 -14.64 -1.42
C MET A 175 -1.79 -15.13 0.02
N ALA A 176 -1.05 -14.49 0.92
CA ALA A 176 -1.03 -14.84 2.33
C ALA A 176 -2.41 -14.58 2.99
N GLU A 177 -3.05 -13.46 2.69
CA GLU A 177 -4.41 -13.14 3.17
C GLU A 177 -5.43 -14.19 2.72
N ARG A 178 -5.25 -14.72 1.51
CA ARG A 178 -6.12 -15.78 0.99
C ARG A 178 -5.94 -17.12 1.70
N TYR A 179 -4.70 -17.51 1.99
CA TYR A 179 -4.40 -18.87 2.45
C TYR A 179 -4.02 -18.97 3.93
N VAL A 180 -3.66 -17.86 4.58
CA VAL A 180 -3.26 -17.85 5.99
C VAL A 180 -4.34 -17.25 6.87
N PRO A 181 -4.97 -18.03 7.76
CA PRO A 181 -6.18 -17.64 8.48
C PRO A 181 -6.06 -16.38 9.35
N VAL A 182 -4.87 -16.04 9.86
CA VAL A 182 -4.68 -14.88 10.73
C VAL A 182 -5.02 -13.56 10.05
N PHE A 183 -4.77 -13.44 8.74
CA PHE A 183 -5.07 -12.23 7.96
C PHE A 183 -6.58 -11.95 7.79
N LYS A 184 -7.45 -12.87 8.18
CA LYS A 184 -8.89 -12.58 8.30
C LYS A 184 -9.20 -11.55 9.39
N TYR A 185 -8.30 -11.39 10.35
CA TYR A 185 -8.49 -10.59 11.55
C TYR A 185 -7.65 -9.32 11.57
N VAL A 186 -6.69 -9.21 10.68
CA VAL A 186 -5.75 -8.07 10.64
C VAL A 186 -5.62 -7.58 9.21
N ASP A 187 -5.84 -6.28 9.01
CA ASP A 187 -5.51 -5.57 7.77
C ASP A 187 -4.26 -4.74 7.98
N LEU A 188 -3.44 -4.64 6.93
CA LEU A 188 -2.33 -3.71 6.89
C LEU A 188 -2.75 -2.48 6.11
N LYS A 189 -2.62 -1.30 6.72
CA LYS A 189 -3.10 -0.04 6.17
C LYS A 189 -2.04 1.04 6.23
N TRP A 190 -2.26 2.06 5.45
CA TRP A 190 -1.39 3.21 5.33
C TRP A 190 -2.19 4.50 5.46
N SER A 191 -1.62 5.51 6.11
CA SER A 191 -2.13 6.87 6.07
C SER A 191 -1.02 7.86 5.75
N TYR A 192 -1.39 8.93 5.06
CA TYR A 192 -0.51 10.02 4.70
C TYR A 192 -1.22 11.35 4.87
N TRP A 193 -0.57 12.26 5.57
CA TRP A 193 -1.04 13.64 5.68
C TRP A 193 0.12 14.57 6.00
N ILE A 194 0.27 15.64 5.24
CA ILE A 194 1.36 16.59 5.43
C ILE A 194 1.10 17.41 6.70
N ASN A 195 1.80 17.05 7.78
CA ASN A 195 1.72 17.75 9.07
C ASN A 195 3.03 18.44 9.43
N SER A 196 4.14 18.09 8.76
CA SER A 196 5.49 18.57 9.06
C SER A 196 6.00 19.51 7.98
N THR A 197 7.05 20.25 8.27
CA THR A 197 7.75 21.07 7.29
C THR A 197 8.72 20.26 6.42
N TYR A 198 9.01 19.02 6.79
CA TYR A 198 9.96 18.14 6.11
C TYR A 198 9.74 18.09 4.60
N PHE A 199 8.49 17.92 4.16
CA PHE A 199 8.15 17.84 2.74
C PHE A 199 8.55 19.10 1.94
N TYR A 200 8.62 20.26 2.60
CA TYR A 200 8.95 21.54 1.96
C TYR A 200 10.40 21.98 2.19
N ASP A 201 11.12 21.31 3.09
CA ASP A 201 12.49 21.64 3.43
C ASP A 201 13.47 20.89 2.52
N LYS A 202 13.90 21.58 1.46
CA LYS A 202 14.84 21.01 0.48
C LYS A 202 16.24 20.72 1.02
N THR A 203 16.55 21.17 2.23
CA THR A 203 17.89 20.95 2.82
C THR A 203 18.00 19.57 3.47
N THR A 204 16.88 18.92 3.74
CA THR A 204 16.81 17.62 4.42
C THR A 204 16.58 16.45 3.47
N HIS A 205 16.30 16.71 2.18
CA HIS A 205 16.04 15.69 1.18
C HIS A 205 17.28 15.32 0.36
N ARG A 206 17.37 14.05 -0.03
CA ARG A 206 18.36 13.56 -1.00
C ARG A 206 18.02 13.90 -2.46
N GLY A 207 16.85 14.46 -2.74
CA GLY A 207 16.36 14.84 -4.07
C GLY A 207 15.19 15.80 -3.97
N GLU A 208 14.33 15.90 -4.99
CA GLU A 208 13.06 16.60 -4.85
C GLU A 208 12.13 15.78 -3.96
N ALA A 209 11.44 16.45 -3.02
CA ALA A 209 10.49 15.81 -2.13
C ALA A 209 9.32 15.17 -2.92
N VAL A 210 9.21 13.88 -2.84
CA VAL A 210 8.08 13.10 -3.36
C VAL A 210 7.34 12.43 -2.19
N PHE A 211 6.04 12.30 -2.32
CA PHE A 211 5.23 11.75 -1.23
C PHE A 211 5.63 10.33 -0.83
N THR A 212 6.23 9.57 -1.73
CA THR A 212 6.68 8.19 -1.50
C THR A 212 7.89 8.11 -0.57
N ASP A 213 8.69 9.17 -0.48
CA ASP A 213 9.85 9.28 0.39
C ASP A 213 9.59 10.17 1.62
N ASP A 214 8.39 10.71 1.76
CA ASP A 214 7.98 11.55 2.88
C ASP A 214 7.50 10.70 4.07
N TYR A 215 8.39 9.88 4.62
CA TYR A 215 8.09 8.95 5.72
C TYR A 215 7.66 9.63 7.00
N VAL A 216 8.05 10.89 7.22
CA VAL A 216 7.64 11.69 8.39
C VAL A 216 6.13 11.90 8.43
N ASN A 217 5.51 12.02 7.27
CA ASN A 217 4.08 12.27 7.13
C ASN A 217 3.28 10.98 6.84
N GLN A 218 3.95 9.83 6.87
CA GLN A 218 3.36 8.50 6.70
C GLN A 218 3.18 7.80 8.04
N THR A 219 2.14 6.98 8.13
CA THR A 219 1.96 6.04 9.23
C THR A 219 1.45 4.72 8.67
N PHE A 220 2.10 3.63 9.06
CA PHE A 220 1.72 2.27 8.70
C PHE A 220 1.00 1.61 9.86
N TRP A 221 -0.08 0.91 9.59
CA TRP A 221 -1.03 0.42 10.57
C TRP A 221 -1.27 -1.07 10.44
N ALA A 222 -1.35 -1.76 11.57
CA ALA A 222 -1.97 -3.06 11.70
C ALA A 222 -3.36 -2.87 12.32
N SER A 223 -4.41 -3.10 11.55
CA SER A 223 -5.81 -2.90 11.93
C SER A 223 -6.44 -4.24 12.30
N PHE A 224 -6.83 -4.39 13.54
CA PHE A 224 -7.44 -5.59 14.10
C PHE A 224 -8.97 -5.52 14.02
N LYS A 225 -9.60 -6.58 13.49
CA LYS A 225 -11.04 -6.72 13.26
C LYS A 225 -11.67 -7.68 14.28
N PRO A 226 -12.06 -7.22 15.48
CA PRO A 226 -12.53 -8.10 16.55
C PRO A 226 -13.86 -8.77 16.25
N TYR A 227 -14.73 -8.15 15.43
CA TYR A 227 -16.06 -8.67 15.12
C TYR A 227 -16.07 -10.17 14.80
N ARG A 228 -15.11 -10.63 14.01
CA ARG A 228 -15.01 -12.02 13.55
C ARG A 228 -14.60 -13.02 14.64
N LEU A 229 -14.08 -12.53 15.77
CA LEU A 229 -13.69 -13.34 16.93
C LEU A 229 -14.75 -13.37 18.02
N LEU A 230 -15.73 -12.46 17.94
CA LEU A 230 -16.75 -12.33 18.95
C LEU A 230 -17.80 -13.45 18.84
N PRO A 231 -18.32 -13.97 19.96
CA PRO A 231 -19.47 -14.86 19.95
C PRO A 231 -20.69 -14.20 19.29
N SER A 232 -21.55 -14.98 18.64
CA SER A 232 -22.73 -14.49 17.90
C SER A 232 -23.66 -13.60 18.73
N VAL A 233 -23.76 -13.85 20.03
CA VAL A 233 -24.53 -13.03 20.95
C VAL A 233 -23.97 -11.61 21.07
N VAL A 234 -22.63 -11.47 21.05
CA VAL A 234 -21.95 -10.17 21.12
C VAL A 234 -21.93 -9.50 19.75
N GLN A 235 -21.75 -10.26 18.66
CA GLN A 235 -21.78 -9.75 17.29
C GLN A 235 -23.06 -8.97 16.98
N LYS A 236 -24.20 -9.35 17.59
CA LYS A 236 -25.47 -8.67 17.43
C LYS A 236 -25.44 -7.18 17.84
N TYR A 237 -24.56 -6.83 18.78
CA TYR A 237 -24.44 -5.47 19.33
C TYR A 237 -23.17 -4.76 18.92
N TYR A 238 -22.20 -5.48 18.36
CA TYR A 238 -20.92 -4.91 17.94
C TYR A 238 -20.96 -4.52 16.46
N PRO A 239 -20.62 -3.28 16.10
CA PRO A 239 -20.59 -2.86 14.69
C PRO A 239 -19.54 -3.66 13.90
N SER A 240 -19.95 -4.31 12.82
CA SER A 240 -19.06 -5.15 12.02
C SER A 240 -17.89 -4.38 11.38
N TRP A 241 -18.09 -3.09 11.16
CA TRP A 241 -17.10 -2.19 10.57
C TRP A 241 -16.11 -1.60 11.60
N LEU A 242 -16.31 -1.80 12.89
CA LEU A 242 -15.45 -1.22 13.91
C LEU A 242 -14.21 -2.08 14.12
N ALA A 243 -13.06 -1.47 13.91
CA ALA A 243 -11.74 -2.06 14.09
C ALA A 243 -10.88 -1.18 15.01
N PHE A 244 -9.73 -1.71 15.44
CA PHE A 244 -8.72 -1.00 16.22
C PHE A 244 -7.36 -1.15 15.55
N ALA A 245 -6.58 -0.09 15.48
CA ALA A 245 -5.32 -0.10 14.78
C ALA A 245 -4.16 0.30 15.69
N ALA A 246 -3.02 -0.38 15.53
CA ALA A 246 -1.73 0.05 16.02
C ALA A 246 -0.92 0.60 14.85
N GLY A 247 -0.37 1.82 15.02
CA GLY A 247 0.36 2.54 13.98
C GLY A 247 1.81 2.79 14.33
N LEU A 248 2.66 2.79 13.32
CA LEU A 248 4.06 3.13 13.41
C LEU A 248 4.38 4.28 12.43
N SER A 249 5.02 5.31 12.94
CA SER A 249 5.53 6.47 12.21
C SER A 249 6.90 6.87 12.75
N ILE A 250 7.45 7.97 12.28
CA ILE A 250 8.70 8.57 12.74
C ILE A 250 8.56 10.08 12.89
N ASN A 251 9.40 10.66 13.73
CA ASN A 251 9.49 12.10 13.86
C ASN A 251 10.34 12.74 12.76
N GLU A 252 10.27 14.07 12.59
CA GLU A 252 11.03 14.81 11.58
C GLU A 252 12.56 14.58 11.70
N LYS A 253 13.07 14.45 12.92
CA LYS A 253 14.50 14.23 13.18
C LYS A 253 15.00 12.89 12.65
N ALA A 254 14.12 11.92 12.46
CA ALA A 254 14.52 10.62 11.89
C ALA A 254 15.00 10.70 10.44
N MET A 255 14.59 11.74 9.71
CA MET A 255 15.00 12.00 8.32
C MET A 255 16.07 13.10 8.21
N ASP A 256 16.41 13.77 9.30
CA ASP A 256 17.44 14.80 9.35
C ASP A 256 18.83 14.15 9.51
N PHE A 257 19.65 14.22 8.47
CA PHE A 257 21.02 13.65 8.45
C PHE A 257 21.97 14.31 9.44
N HIS A 258 21.60 15.48 9.97
CA HIS A 258 22.39 16.23 10.96
C HIS A 258 21.88 16.04 12.40
N ALA A 259 20.77 15.34 12.57
CA ALA A 259 20.22 15.07 13.90
C ALA A 259 21.04 14.02 14.65
N ASP A 260 21.19 14.21 15.96
CA ASP A 260 21.75 13.19 16.82
C ASP A 260 20.85 11.96 16.85
N ASP A 261 21.42 10.75 16.93
CA ASP A 261 20.65 9.50 16.99
C ASP A 261 19.65 9.47 18.18
N ALA A 262 19.97 10.15 19.27
CA ALA A 262 19.09 10.27 20.42
C ALA A 262 17.78 11.06 20.14
N ASP A 263 17.80 11.92 19.10
CA ASP A 263 16.64 12.72 18.71
C ASP A 263 15.78 12.05 17.66
N ARG A 264 16.32 11.04 16.99
CA ARG A 264 15.63 10.23 15.97
C ARG A 264 14.74 9.21 16.67
N ARG A 265 13.42 9.33 16.50
CA ARG A 265 12.46 8.50 17.25
C ARG A 265 11.37 7.92 16.33
N ARG A 266 11.00 6.68 16.64
CA ARG A 266 9.74 6.11 16.17
C ARG A 266 8.59 6.69 16.97
N GLU A 267 7.42 6.74 16.36
CA GLU A 267 6.17 7.15 17.00
C GLU A 267 5.18 5.99 16.90
N VAL A 268 4.55 5.64 18.03
CA VAL A 268 3.59 4.55 18.11
C VAL A 268 2.22 5.10 18.45
N TYR A 269 1.22 4.67 17.70
CA TYR A 269 -0.16 5.12 17.81
C TYR A 269 -1.11 3.96 18.04
N LEU A 270 -2.16 4.21 18.82
CA LEU A 270 -3.35 3.35 18.89
C LEU A 270 -4.55 4.16 18.41
N ALA A 271 -5.39 3.58 17.59
CA ALA A 271 -6.49 4.29 16.96
C ALA A 271 -7.75 3.43 16.81
N ILE A 272 -8.90 4.09 16.75
CA ILE A 272 -10.09 3.50 16.14
C ILE A 272 -9.86 3.40 14.63
N ASP A 273 -10.38 2.35 14.01
CA ASP A 273 -10.32 2.15 12.57
C ASP A 273 -11.62 1.57 12.02
N TYR A 274 -11.73 1.57 10.70
CA TYR A 274 -12.91 1.13 9.97
C TYR A 274 -12.55 -0.04 9.05
N ASP A 275 -13.18 -1.20 9.25
CA ASP A 275 -13.17 -2.28 8.26
C ASP A 275 -14.15 -1.92 7.14
N LEU A 276 -13.64 -1.33 6.07
CA LEU A 276 -14.47 -0.93 4.93
C LEU A 276 -15.04 -2.13 4.18
N GLU A 277 -14.40 -3.29 4.24
CA GLU A 277 -14.90 -4.51 3.62
C GLU A 277 -16.15 -5.09 4.32
N ALA A 278 -16.44 -4.62 5.53
CA ALA A 278 -17.72 -4.91 6.21
C ALA A 278 -18.92 -4.31 5.45
N PHE A 279 -18.72 -3.24 4.68
CA PHE A 279 -19.71 -2.65 3.79
C PHE A 279 -19.66 -3.41 2.46
N ARG A 280 -20.65 -4.27 2.21
CA ARG A 280 -20.71 -5.16 1.06
C ARG A 280 -21.60 -4.62 -0.05
N PRO A 281 -21.10 -3.76 -0.93
CA PRO A 281 -21.92 -3.30 -2.05
C PRO A 281 -22.18 -4.44 -3.04
N GLN A 282 -23.30 -4.39 -3.71
CA GLN A 282 -23.68 -5.40 -4.71
C GLN A 282 -22.82 -5.27 -5.99
N SER A 283 -22.41 -4.05 -6.32
CA SER A 283 -21.59 -3.78 -7.50
C SER A 283 -20.16 -4.30 -7.35
N ARG A 284 -19.66 -5.06 -8.32
CA ARG A 284 -18.27 -5.52 -8.38
C ARG A 284 -17.28 -4.35 -8.30
N LEU A 285 -17.54 -3.30 -9.08
CA LEU A 285 -16.70 -2.09 -9.07
C LEU A 285 -16.61 -1.49 -7.66
N ALA A 286 -17.76 -1.35 -6.98
CA ALA A 286 -17.79 -0.80 -5.64
C ALA A 286 -17.04 -1.69 -4.62
N ARG A 287 -17.12 -3.02 -4.75
CA ARG A 287 -16.32 -3.95 -3.92
C ARG A 287 -14.83 -3.77 -4.15
N THR A 288 -14.40 -3.71 -5.41
CA THR A 288 -13.00 -3.49 -5.75
C THR A 288 -12.50 -2.13 -5.21
N LEU A 289 -13.29 -1.07 -5.38
CA LEU A 289 -12.93 0.26 -4.84
C LEU A 289 -12.82 0.23 -3.31
N ILE A 290 -13.77 -0.41 -2.62
CA ILE A 290 -13.74 -0.55 -1.16
C ILE A 290 -12.51 -1.33 -0.71
N LYS A 291 -12.15 -2.42 -1.40
CA LYS A 291 -10.94 -3.21 -1.12
C LYS A 291 -9.68 -2.33 -1.18
N TYR A 292 -9.51 -1.57 -2.27
CA TYR A 292 -8.37 -0.65 -2.37
C TYR A 292 -8.41 0.48 -1.35
N LEU A 293 -9.60 1.04 -1.06
CA LEU A 293 -9.75 2.06 -0.03
C LEU A 293 -9.45 1.52 1.37
N ASN A 294 -9.67 0.23 1.60
CA ASN A 294 -9.38 -0.40 2.89
C ASN A 294 -7.88 -0.49 3.21
N TYR A 295 -7.00 -0.38 2.20
CA TYR A 295 -5.56 -0.22 2.43
C TYR A 295 -5.20 1.16 2.99
N PHE A 296 -6.13 2.11 2.96
CA PHE A 296 -5.92 3.43 3.53
C PHE A 296 -6.69 3.57 4.84
N LYS A 297 -5.97 3.98 5.89
CA LYS A 297 -6.62 4.32 7.14
C LYS A 297 -7.30 5.67 7.02
N LEU A 298 -8.63 5.67 7.18
CA LEU A 298 -9.41 6.88 7.21
C LEU A 298 -9.17 7.67 8.52
N PRO A 299 -9.33 9.00 8.50
CA PRO A 299 -9.20 9.82 9.70
C PRO A 299 -10.14 9.34 10.82
N ALA A 300 -9.57 9.11 12.00
CA ALA A 300 -10.28 8.61 13.17
C ALA A 300 -9.58 9.03 14.46
N PRO A 301 -10.24 8.95 15.64
CA PRO A 301 -9.60 9.18 16.92
C PRO A 301 -8.40 8.27 17.14
N ALA A 302 -7.29 8.86 17.58
CA ALA A 302 -6.05 8.16 17.85
C ALA A 302 -5.34 8.75 19.07
N ILE A 303 -4.53 7.93 19.71
CA ILE A 303 -3.59 8.35 20.75
C ILE A 303 -2.18 7.94 20.34
N GLN A 304 -1.24 8.85 20.48
CA GLN A 304 0.18 8.55 20.44
C GLN A 304 0.56 8.05 21.82
N VAL A 305 1.19 6.90 21.90
CA VAL A 305 1.60 6.28 23.17
C VAL A 305 3.11 6.29 23.37
N TYR A 306 3.87 6.57 22.33
CA TYR A 306 5.33 6.69 22.35
C TYR A 306 5.79 7.70 21.28
N PRO A 307 6.81 8.56 21.51
CA PRO A 307 7.56 8.72 22.75
C PRO A 307 6.80 9.47 23.85
N GLU A 308 5.80 10.26 23.49
CA GLU A 308 5.00 11.08 24.41
C GLU A 308 3.52 10.82 24.18
N PHE A 309 2.71 11.02 25.22
CA PHE A 309 1.28 10.84 25.13
C PHE A 309 0.61 12.07 24.53
N HIS A 310 -0.01 11.87 23.33
CA HIS A 310 -0.87 12.88 22.70
C HIS A 310 -2.15 12.22 22.21
N TRP A 311 -3.24 12.96 22.20
CA TRP A 311 -4.48 12.49 21.60
C TRP A 311 -4.85 13.33 20.38
N TYR A 312 -5.46 12.68 19.39
CA TYR A 312 -5.88 13.29 18.14
C TYR A 312 -7.33 12.91 17.86
N LEU A 313 -8.15 13.90 17.48
CA LEU A 313 -9.56 13.65 17.15
C LEU A 313 -9.71 12.97 15.80
N LEU A 314 -8.92 13.37 14.82
CA LEU A 314 -8.99 12.91 13.42
C LEU A 314 -7.59 12.63 12.85
N TYR A 315 -6.81 11.77 13.51
CA TYR A 315 -5.51 11.38 12.97
C TYR A 315 -5.65 10.76 11.58
N PRO A 316 -4.80 11.07 10.56
CA PRO A 316 -3.52 11.76 10.68
C PRO A 316 -3.59 13.29 10.60
N ILE A 317 -4.78 13.88 10.53
CA ILE A 317 -4.94 15.34 10.53
C ILE A 317 -4.65 15.84 11.94
N LYS A 318 -3.50 16.49 12.11
CA LYS A 318 -3.09 17.08 13.37
C LYS A 318 -3.54 18.56 13.37
N PHE A 319 -4.36 18.96 14.31
CA PHE A 319 -4.83 20.34 14.51
C PHE A 319 -4.07 20.99 15.65
#